data_832a4247e37c58b7621ec44294162d25
#
_entry.id   832a4247e37c58b7621ec44294162d25
#
_cell.length_a   1.000
_cell.length_b   1.000
_cell.length_c   1.000
_cell.angle_alpha   90.00
_cell.angle_beta   90.00
_cell.angle_gamma   90.00
#
_symmetry.space_group_name_H-M   'P 1'
#
loop_
_entity.id
_entity.type
_entity.pdbx_description
1 polymer ?
#
loop_
_entity_poly.entity_id
_entity_poly.type
_entity_poly.pdbx_seq_one_letter_code
_entity_poly.pdbx_strand_id
1 'polypeptide(L)'
;QNYESLASVNRGMRMTMESRALTGAWVDRERGLVSTIVLEMGGSSDLCATLKPGEPVVLMGPTGAPTEIEPGETVVLAGGGLGNAVLFSIGQAFRAAGSNVLYFAGYKKMTDRYKVEEIEAAADVVVWCCDEGPGFTPKRPQDRAFVGNIVMAMQAYAAGDLGEQTLAFSDCERIIAIGSDRMMAAVAATRHSVL
;
A
#
# COMPACT_ATOMS: atom_id res chain seq x y z
N GLN A 1 -4.98 10.59 -15.04
CA GLN A 1 -4.41 9.87 -16.18
C GLN A 1 -5.49 9.64 -17.21
N ASN A 2 -5.25 10.10 -18.44
CA ASN A 2 -6.13 9.89 -19.58
C ASN A 2 -5.40 9.00 -20.58
N TYR A 3 -6.09 8.03 -21.14
CA TYR A 3 -5.55 7.19 -22.21
C TYR A 3 -6.67 6.78 -23.17
N GLU A 4 -6.31 6.56 -24.42
CA GLU A 4 -7.15 5.93 -25.43
C GLU A 4 -6.72 4.49 -25.58
N SER A 5 -7.68 3.56 -25.50
CA SER A 5 -7.41 2.15 -25.72
C SER A 5 -8.03 1.69 -27.03
N LEU A 6 -7.20 1.12 -27.91
CA LEU A 6 -7.65 0.45 -29.12
C LEU A 6 -8.54 -0.76 -28.86
N ALA A 7 -8.48 -1.33 -27.65
CA ALA A 7 -9.34 -2.45 -27.26
C ALA A 7 -10.84 -2.07 -27.25
N SER A 8 -11.18 -0.79 -27.06
CA SER A 8 -12.56 -0.29 -27.15
C SER A 8 -13.11 -0.34 -28.57
N VAL A 9 -12.27 -0.27 -29.59
CA VAL A 9 -12.66 -0.36 -31.00
C VAL A 9 -13.11 -1.77 -31.35
N ASN A 10 -12.45 -2.78 -30.83
CA ASN A 10 -12.74 -4.18 -31.11
C ASN A 10 -14.05 -4.68 -30.48
N ARG A 11 -14.65 -3.92 -29.59
CA ARG A 11 -15.93 -4.23 -28.93
C ARG A 11 -17.10 -3.44 -29.49
N GLY A 12 -16.93 -2.73 -30.61
CA GLY A 12 -17.97 -1.92 -31.22
C GLY A 12 -18.32 -0.66 -30.44
N MET A 13 -17.56 -0.32 -29.41
CA MET A 13 -17.69 0.93 -28.68
C MET A 13 -16.94 2.05 -29.40
N ARG A 14 -17.48 3.27 -29.39
CA ARG A 14 -16.76 4.45 -29.87
C ARG A 14 -15.48 4.60 -29.06
N MET A 15 -14.40 5.00 -29.73
CA MET A 15 -13.19 5.44 -29.01
C MET A 15 -13.58 6.57 -28.06
N THR A 16 -13.46 6.31 -26.79
CA THR A 16 -13.67 7.31 -25.74
C THR A 16 -12.37 7.48 -25.00
N MET A 17 -12.03 8.72 -24.71
CA MET A 17 -10.92 9.02 -23.81
C MET A 17 -11.40 8.73 -22.39
N GLU A 18 -10.83 7.71 -21.78
CA GLU A 18 -11.10 7.35 -20.41
C GLU A 18 -10.08 8.03 -19.50
N SER A 19 -10.56 8.73 -18.48
CA SER A 19 -9.68 9.31 -17.46
C SER A 19 -9.85 8.57 -16.14
N ARG A 20 -8.73 8.33 -15.47
CA ARG A 20 -8.70 7.67 -14.17
C ARG A 20 -7.74 8.37 -13.23
N ALA A 21 -8.20 8.62 -12.01
CA ALA A 21 -7.32 9.02 -10.93
C ALA A 21 -6.52 7.79 -10.47
N LEU A 22 -5.20 7.91 -10.51
CA LEU A 22 -4.28 6.86 -10.04
C LEU A 22 -3.25 7.47 -9.11
N THR A 23 -2.91 6.75 -8.06
CA THR A 23 -1.80 7.13 -7.20
C THR A 23 -0.52 6.46 -7.70
N GLY A 24 0.58 7.21 -7.76
CA GLY A 24 1.88 6.66 -8.12
C GLY A 24 2.35 5.66 -7.06
N ALA A 25 2.80 4.49 -7.49
CA ALA A 25 3.38 3.51 -6.59
C ALA A 25 4.85 3.87 -6.26
N TRP A 26 5.64 4.23 -7.29
CA TRP A 26 6.97 4.82 -7.09
C TRP A 26 7.40 5.64 -8.31
N VAL A 27 8.42 6.47 -8.11
CA VAL A 27 9.00 7.33 -9.14
C VAL A 27 10.51 7.07 -9.23
N ASP A 28 10.98 6.77 -10.43
CA ASP A 28 12.40 6.73 -10.77
C ASP A 28 12.75 8.02 -11.53
N ARG A 29 13.38 8.96 -10.83
CA ARG A 29 13.71 10.28 -11.39
C ARG A 29 14.85 10.22 -12.40
N GLU A 30 15.80 9.29 -12.22
CA GLU A 30 16.95 9.16 -13.12
C GLU A 30 16.52 8.65 -14.49
N ARG A 31 15.58 7.72 -14.51
CA ARG A 31 15.03 7.13 -15.74
C ARG A 31 13.80 7.86 -16.26
N GLY A 32 13.26 8.82 -15.50
CA GLY A 32 12.03 9.54 -15.85
C GLY A 32 10.79 8.65 -15.86
N LEU A 33 10.72 7.68 -14.96
CA LEU A 33 9.62 6.71 -14.90
C LEU A 33 8.69 6.96 -13.71
N VAL A 34 7.39 6.84 -13.97
CA VAL A 34 6.35 6.78 -12.93
C VAL A 34 5.65 5.43 -13.04
N SER A 35 5.60 4.71 -11.92
CA SER A 35 4.94 3.42 -11.83
C SER A 35 3.65 3.50 -11.05
N THR A 36 2.63 2.80 -11.51
CA THR A 36 1.33 2.68 -10.83
C THR A 36 0.95 1.22 -10.72
N ILE A 37 0.20 0.87 -9.68
CA ILE A 37 -0.41 -0.46 -9.53
C ILE A 37 -1.91 -0.28 -9.65
N VAL A 38 -2.52 -1.02 -10.54
CA VAL A 38 -3.95 -0.94 -10.85
C VAL A 38 -4.59 -2.29 -10.56
N LEU A 39 -5.70 -2.27 -9.81
CA LEU A 39 -6.56 -3.43 -9.62
C LEU A 39 -7.71 -3.36 -10.62
N GLU A 40 -7.94 -4.44 -11.36
CA GLU A 40 -9.07 -4.58 -12.27
C GLU A 40 -10.36 -4.75 -11.47
N MET A 41 -11.23 -3.74 -11.56
CA MET A 41 -12.50 -3.68 -10.83
C MET A 41 -13.68 -3.30 -11.74
N GLY A 42 -13.54 -3.50 -13.02
CA GLY A 42 -14.51 -3.08 -14.05
C GLY A 42 -14.24 -1.70 -14.64
N GLY A 43 -14.90 -1.38 -15.74
CA GLY A 43 -14.84 -0.09 -16.41
C GLY A 43 -13.42 0.30 -16.84
N SER A 44 -13.03 1.52 -16.52
CA SER A 44 -11.74 2.08 -16.94
C SER A 44 -10.52 1.35 -16.34
N SER A 45 -10.67 0.65 -15.22
CA SER A 45 -9.55 -0.13 -14.64
C SER A 45 -9.20 -1.34 -15.49
N ASP A 46 -10.20 -2.00 -16.08
CA ASP A 46 -9.98 -3.16 -16.95
C ASP A 46 -9.30 -2.76 -18.27
N LEU A 47 -9.51 -1.51 -18.71
CA LEU A 47 -8.81 -0.99 -19.87
C LEU A 47 -7.31 -0.84 -19.63
N CYS A 48 -6.87 -0.59 -18.40
CA CYS A 48 -5.44 -0.57 -18.08
C CYS A 48 -4.76 -1.93 -18.34
N ALA A 49 -5.47 -3.03 -18.12
CA ALA A 49 -4.96 -4.37 -18.39
C ALA A 49 -4.80 -4.69 -19.90
N THR A 50 -5.46 -3.91 -20.76
CA THR A 50 -5.36 -4.08 -22.22
C THR A 50 -4.18 -3.34 -22.84
N LEU A 51 -3.53 -2.43 -22.09
CA LEU A 51 -2.38 -1.67 -22.56
C LEU A 51 -1.18 -2.59 -22.81
N LYS A 52 -0.51 -2.38 -23.92
CA LYS A 52 0.69 -3.11 -24.29
C LYS A 52 1.94 -2.26 -24.09
N PRO A 53 3.09 -2.86 -23.83
CA PRO A 53 4.34 -2.11 -23.79
C PRO A 53 4.54 -1.25 -25.04
N GLY A 54 4.87 0.02 -24.86
CA GLY A 54 5.08 0.99 -25.92
C GLY A 54 3.82 1.74 -26.38
N GLU A 55 2.64 1.41 -25.87
CA GLU A 55 1.44 2.21 -26.17
C GLU A 55 1.52 3.57 -25.47
N PRO A 56 1.22 4.66 -26.19
CA PRO A 56 1.26 6.00 -25.62
C PRO A 56 0.09 6.21 -24.64
N VAL A 57 0.38 6.87 -23.52
CA VAL A 57 -0.61 7.32 -22.55
C VAL A 57 -0.41 8.79 -22.23
N VAL A 58 -1.48 9.51 -21.93
CA VAL A 58 -1.41 10.88 -21.44
C VAL A 58 -1.48 10.86 -19.92
N LEU A 59 -0.44 11.36 -19.26
CA LEU A 59 -0.39 11.50 -17.82
C LEU A 59 -0.53 12.97 -17.44
N MET A 60 -1.53 13.29 -16.63
CA MET A 60 -1.72 14.63 -16.07
C MET A 60 -1.49 14.59 -14.57
N GLY A 61 -0.61 15.46 -14.09
CA GLY A 61 -0.26 15.53 -12.67
C GLY A 61 1.15 16.08 -12.44
N PRO A 62 1.66 15.98 -11.22
CA PRO A 62 0.99 15.47 -10.02
C PRO A 62 -0.13 16.40 -9.54
N THR A 63 -1.19 15.83 -8.94
CA THR A 63 -2.30 16.55 -8.31
C THR A 63 -2.44 16.12 -6.85
N GLY A 64 -2.99 16.97 -6.00
CA GLY A 64 -3.13 16.71 -4.57
C GLY A 64 -1.92 17.16 -3.74
N ALA A 65 -1.96 16.86 -2.45
CA ALA A 65 -0.89 17.16 -1.51
C ALA A 65 -0.05 15.91 -1.22
N PRO A 66 1.28 16.02 -1.17
CA PRO A 66 2.14 14.90 -0.79
C PRO A 66 1.98 14.59 0.70
N THR A 67 2.35 13.36 1.09
CA THR A 67 2.54 13.01 2.49
C THR A 67 3.74 13.79 3.04
N GLU A 68 3.54 14.47 4.16
CA GLU A 68 4.63 15.13 4.88
C GLU A 68 5.54 14.06 5.50
N ILE A 69 6.83 14.19 5.27
CA ILE A 69 7.86 13.29 5.79
C ILE A 69 8.72 14.06 6.77
N GLU A 70 8.52 13.81 8.06
CA GLU A 70 9.34 14.38 9.11
C GLU A 70 10.51 13.44 9.44
N PRO A 71 11.72 13.98 9.59
CA PRO A 71 12.88 13.15 9.92
C PRO A 71 12.85 12.67 11.38
N GLY A 72 13.25 11.43 11.60
CA GLY A 72 13.43 10.85 12.93
C GLY A 72 12.14 10.43 13.65
N GLU A 73 10.99 10.44 12.97
CA GLU A 73 9.72 9.92 13.53
C GLU A 73 9.72 8.39 13.61
N THR A 74 8.90 7.87 14.49
CA THR A 74 8.46 6.46 14.45
C THR A 74 7.03 6.41 13.98
N VAL A 75 6.79 5.80 12.82
CA VAL A 75 5.48 5.81 12.15
C VAL A 75 4.91 4.42 11.96
N VAL A 76 3.59 4.32 12.08
CA VAL A 76 2.81 3.15 11.67
C VAL A 76 2.25 3.36 10.28
N LEU A 77 2.50 2.44 9.37
CA LEU A 77 1.85 2.36 8.07
C LEU A 77 0.86 1.19 8.08
N ALA A 78 -0.40 1.45 7.76
CA ALA A 78 -1.44 0.43 7.71
C ALA A 78 -2.06 0.37 6.30
N GLY A 79 -1.69 -0.65 5.53
CA GLY A 79 -2.11 -0.84 4.14
C GLY A 79 -3.08 -1.98 3.96
N GLY A 80 -4.29 -1.70 3.44
CA GLY A 80 -5.28 -2.71 3.11
C GLY A 80 -5.36 -2.99 1.61
N GLY A 81 -5.04 -4.22 1.18
CA GLY A 81 -5.10 -4.63 -0.22
C GLY A 81 -4.31 -3.69 -1.13
N LEU A 82 -5.01 -3.01 -2.06
CA LEU A 82 -4.38 -2.07 -2.99
C LEU A 82 -3.74 -0.85 -2.29
N GLY A 83 -4.15 -0.50 -1.07
CA GLY A 83 -3.53 0.58 -0.29
C GLY A 83 -2.03 0.39 -0.07
N ASN A 84 -1.56 -0.86 -0.07
CA ASN A 84 -0.14 -1.17 -0.01
C ASN A 84 0.66 -0.65 -1.22
N ALA A 85 0.00 -0.45 -2.38
CA ALA A 85 0.64 0.04 -3.60
C ALA A 85 1.23 1.45 -3.49
N VAL A 86 0.79 2.21 -2.51
CA VAL A 86 1.24 3.58 -2.25
C VAL A 86 2.15 3.63 -1.04
N LEU A 87 1.79 2.89 0.01
CA LEU A 87 2.44 2.99 1.31
C LEU A 87 3.91 2.56 1.29
N PHE A 88 4.32 1.62 0.45
CA PHE A 88 5.73 1.22 0.43
C PHE A 88 6.65 2.36 -0.04
N SER A 89 6.22 3.21 -0.97
CA SER A 89 7.03 4.36 -1.38
C SER A 89 7.08 5.45 -0.29
N ILE A 90 5.99 5.61 0.46
CA ILE A 90 5.94 6.50 1.62
C ILE A 90 6.88 5.96 2.72
N GLY A 91 6.84 4.66 3.01
CA GLY A 91 7.73 4.03 3.97
C GLY A 91 9.21 4.18 3.59
N GLN A 92 9.55 4.00 2.30
CA GLN A 92 10.91 4.26 1.82
C GLN A 92 11.34 5.71 2.04
N ALA A 93 10.44 6.67 1.85
CA ALA A 93 10.73 8.08 2.10
C ALA A 93 10.99 8.36 3.60
N PHE A 94 10.19 7.78 4.51
CA PHE A 94 10.43 7.86 5.94
C PHE A 94 11.77 7.24 6.33
N ARG A 95 12.09 6.05 5.81
CA ARG A 95 13.37 5.39 6.05
C ARG A 95 14.55 6.23 5.57
N ALA A 96 14.44 6.83 4.39
CA ALA A 96 15.45 7.73 3.83
C ALA A 96 15.63 9.00 4.67
N ALA A 97 14.60 9.44 5.38
CA ALA A 97 14.65 10.56 6.32
C ALA A 97 15.15 10.16 7.73
N GLY A 98 15.55 8.90 7.94
CA GLY A 98 16.04 8.41 9.24
C GLY A 98 14.93 8.07 10.23
N SER A 99 13.69 7.92 9.77
CA SER A 99 12.54 7.53 10.59
C SER A 99 12.43 6.00 10.69
N ASN A 100 11.82 5.53 11.78
CA ASN A 100 11.47 4.11 11.94
C ASN A 100 10.07 3.83 11.41
N VAL A 101 9.89 2.67 10.78
CA VAL A 101 8.62 2.30 10.15
C VAL A 101 8.15 0.94 10.64
N LEU A 102 6.99 0.91 11.28
CA LEU A 102 6.22 -0.29 11.59
C LEU A 102 5.08 -0.42 10.57
N TYR A 103 5.12 -1.47 9.76
CA TYR A 103 4.21 -1.63 8.62
C TYR A 103 3.24 -2.79 8.82
N PHE A 104 1.94 -2.53 8.82
CA PHE A 104 0.88 -3.54 8.80
C PHE A 104 0.39 -3.71 7.36
N ALA A 105 0.76 -4.80 6.70
CA ALA A 105 0.41 -5.10 5.31
C ALA A 105 -0.73 -6.14 5.27
N GLY A 106 -1.96 -5.68 5.06
CA GLY A 106 -3.15 -6.51 5.07
C GLY A 106 -3.63 -6.90 3.70
N TYR A 107 -4.02 -8.18 3.57
CA TYR A 107 -4.58 -8.78 2.37
C TYR A 107 -5.73 -9.70 2.73
N LYS A 108 -6.69 -9.86 1.82
CA LYS A 108 -7.79 -10.79 2.03
C LYS A 108 -7.31 -12.24 1.89
N LYS A 109 -6.54 -12.53 0.87
CA LYS A 109 -6.00 -13.86 0.54
C LYS A 109 -4.50 -13.82 0.39
N MET A 110 -3.86 -14.98 0.57
CA MET A 110 -2.41 -15.11 0.37
C MET A 110 -2.00 -14.79 -1.08
N THR A 111 -2.85 -15.11 -2.05
CA THR A 111 -2.62 -14.84 -3.48
C THR A 111 -2.66 -13.36 -3.84
N ASP A 112 -3.22 -12.52 -2.98
CA ASP A 112 -3.36 -11.09 -3.23
C ASP A 112 -2.07 -10.32 -2.87
N ARG A 113 -1.11 -10.99 -2.21
CA ARG A 113 0.14 -10.36 -1.79
C ARG A 113 1.07 -10.07 -2.97
N TYR A 114 1.57 -8.85 -3.04
CA TYR A 114 2.50 -8.37 -4.07
C TYR A 114 3.58 -7.48 -3.45
N LYS A 115 4.65 -7.21 -4.21
CA LYS A 115 5.71 -6.27 -3.85
C LYS A 115 6.31 -6.52 -2.45
N VAL A 116 6.56 -7.79 -2.15
CA VAL A 116 7.05 -8.22 -0.82
C VAL A 116 8.39 -7.56 -0.49
N GLU A 117 9.33 -7.59 -1.42
CA GLU A 117 10.68 -7.05 -1.20
C GLU A 117 10.66 -5.52 -1.05
N GLU A 118 9.82 -4.83 -1.83
CA GLU A 118 9.66 -3.38 -1.74
C GLU A 118 9.00 -2.96 -0.43
N ILE A 119 8.03 -3.72 0.07
CA ILE A 119 7.39 -3.49 1.38
C ILE A 119 8.39 -3.77 2.50
N GLU A 120 9.14 -4.88 2.43
CA GLU A 120 10.17 -5.20 3.40
C GLU A 120 11.29 -4.14 3.45
N ALA A 121 11.68 -3.59 2.29
CA ALA A 121 12.65 -2.50 2.21
C ALA A 121 12.12 -1.16 2.76
N ALA A 122 10.81 -0.98 2.77
CA ALA A 122 10.13 0.22 3.24
C ALA A 122 9.93 0.26 4.76
N ALA A 123 10.26 -0.80 5.49
CA ALA A 123 9.94 -0.91 6.91
C ALA A 123 11.03 -1.60 7.72
N ASP A 124 11.16 -1.20 8.99
CA ASP A 124 11.97 -1.89 9.98
C ASP A 124 11.32 -3.21 10.39
N VAL A 125 10.00 -3.18 10.58
CA VAL A 125 9.18 -4.34 10.93
C VAL A 125 7.95 -4.36 10.03
N VAL A 126 7.65 -5.52 9.45
CA VAL A 126 6.39 -5.76 8.74
C VAL A 126 5.55 -6.78 9.50
N VAL A 127 4.31 -6.45 9.75
CA VAL A 127 3.28 -7.38 10.23
C VAL A 127 2.41 -7.77 9.04
N TRP A 128 2.60 -8.97 8.54
CA TRP A 128 1.87 -9.52 7.41
C TRP A 128 0.51 -10.05 7.85
N CYS A 129 -0.56 -9.37 7.48
CA CYS A 129 -1.93 -9.73 7.86
C CYS A 129 -2.66 -10.40 6.70
N CYS A 130 -3.35 -11.50 6.96
CA CYS A 130 -4.18 -12.21 6.00
C CYS A 130 -5.51 -12.59 6.63
N ASP A 131 -6.63 -12.12 6.05
CA ASP A 131 -7.95 -12.43 6.60
C ASP A 131 -8.26 -13.93 6.53
N GLU A 132 -7.78 -14.63 5.48
CA GLU A 132 -7.98 -16.06 5.27
C GLU A 132 -6.71 -16.85 5.66
N GLY A 133 -6.90 -17.95 6.42
CA GLY A 133 -5.81 -18.84 6.74
C GLY A 133 -5.26 -19.62 5.54
N PRO A 134 -4.07 -20.20 5.66
CA PRO A 134 -3.22 -20.31 6.84
C PRO A 134 -2.39 -19.07 7.20
N GLY A 135 -2.40 -18.02 6.37
CA GLY A 135 -1.65 -16.79 6.59
C GLY A 135 -0.24 -16.83 5.98
N PHE A 136 0.50 -15.75 6.18
CA PHE A 136 1.83 -15.58 5.61
C PHE A 136 2.92 -16.13 6.55
N THR A 137 4.03 -16.56 5.98
CA THR A 137 5.26 -16.86 6.71
C THR A 137 6.26 -15.74 6.43
N PRO A 138 6.66 -14.96 7.45
CA PRO A 138 7.68 -13.93 7.31
C PRO A 138 9.03 -14.52 6.93
N LYS A 139 9.80 -13.79 6.11
CA LYS A 139 11.17 -14.17 5.75
C LYS A 139 12.20 -13.56 6.70
N ARG A 140 11.94 -12.34 7.20
CA ARG A 140 12.86 -11.63 8.09
C ARG A 140 12.52 -11.97 9.55
N PRO A 141 13.53 -12.13 10.44
CA PRO A 141 13.30 -12.55 11.82
C PRO A 141 12.52 -11.53 12.68
N GLN A 142 12.62 -10.24 12.33
CA GLN A 142 11.89 -9.18 13.01
C GLN A 142 10.43 -9.07 12.57
N ASP A 143 10.06 -9.59 11.40
CA ASP A 143 8.71 -9.53 10.88
C ASP A 143 7.77 -10.48 11.62
N ARG A 144 6.49 -10.17 11.59
CA ARG A 144 5.44 -10.95 12.21
C ARG A 144 4.36 -11.29 11.19
N ALA A 145 3.54 -12.26 11.50
CA ALA A 145 2.36 -12.63 10.73
C ALA A 145 1.14 -12.74 11.65
N PHE A 146 -0.01 -12.41 11.08
CA PHE A 146 -1.29 -12.50 11.78
C PHE A 146 -2.37 -13.01 10.82
N VAL A 147 -3.17 -13.96 11.26
CA VAL A 147 -4.37 -14.41 10.54
C VAL A 147 -5.56 -13.63 11.08
N GLY A 148 -6.08 -12.73 10.28
CA GLY A 148 -7.13 -11.80 10.62
C GLY A 148 -6.89 -10.42 10.01
N ASN A 149 -7.76 -9.47 10.32
CA ASN A 149 -7.68 -8.12 9.78
C ASN A 149 -6.61 -7.25 10.46
N ILE A 150 -6.27 -6.14 9.81
CA ILE A 150 -5.22 -5.21 10.26
C ILE A 150 -5.47 -4.68 11.68
N VAL A 151 -6.72 -4.36 12.04
CA VAL A 151 -7.04 -3.81 13.37
C VAL A 151 -6.74 -4.81 14.47
N MET A 152 -7.15 -6.06 14.27
CA MET A 152 -6.82 -7.15 15.20
C MET A 152 -5.31 -7.38 15.30
N ALA A 153 -4.61 -7.30 14.18
CA ALA A 153 -3.14 -7.41 14.16
C ALA A 153 -2.46 -6.26 14.92
N MET A 154 -2.95 -5.02 14.77
CA MET A 154 -2.45 -3.86 15.53
C MET A 154 -2.65 -4.04 17.03
N GLN A 155 -3.83 -4.51 17.45
CA GLN A 155 -4.13 -4.81 18.85
C GLN A 155 -3.25 -5.93 19.41
N ALA A 156 -3.10 -7.04 18.67
CA ALA A 156 -2.25 -8.15 19.07
C ALA A 156 -0.77 -7.75 19.14
N TYR A 157 -0.30 -6.92 18.20
CA TYR A 157 1.05 -6.38 18.24
C TYR A 157 1.25 -5.48 19.47
N ALA A 158 0.35 -4.53 19.71
CA ALA A 158 0.43 -3.62 20.86
C ALA A 158 0.39 -4.38 22.22
N ALA A 159 -0.37 -5.48 22.30
CA ALA A 159 -0.44 -6.34 23.47
C ALA A 159 0.81 -7.23 23.65
N GLY A 160 1.70 -7.33 22.66
CA GLY A 160 2.86 -8.22 22.70
C GLY A 160 2.55 -9.68 22.31
N ASP A 161 1.33 -9.97 21.86
CA ASP A 161 0.88 -11.34 21.54
C ASP A 161 1.58 -11.93 20.29
N LEU A 162 2.25 -11.09 19.49
CA LEU A 162 2.97 -11.52 18.29
C LEU A 162 4.46 -11.83 18.54
N GLY A 163 4.88 -11.83 19.81
CA GLY A 163 6.23 -12.15 20.23
C GLY A 163 7.11 -10.92 20.44
N GLU A 164 8.42 -11.12 20.47
CA GLU A 164 9.39 -10.05 20.72
C GLU A 164 9.29 -8.93 19.69
N GLN A 165 9.27 -7.69 20.17
CA GLN A 165 9.14 -6.49 19.36
C GLN A 165 10.48 -5.75 19.32
N THR A 166 11.02 -5.55 18.13
CA THR A 166 12.19 -4.69 17.90
C THR A 166 11.81 -3.22 17.80
N LEU A 167 10.54 -2.92 17.57
CA LEU A 167 9.96 -1.60 17.53
C LEU A 167 8.63 -1.64 18.28
N ALA A 168 8.55 -0.95 19.42
CA ALA A 168 7.33 -0.96 20.23
C ALA A 168 6.24 -0.10 19.58
N PHE A 169 4.98 -0.54 19.68
CA PHE A 169 3.85 0.23 19.15
C PHE A 169 3.70 1.58 19.89
N SER A 170 4.01 1.60 21.18
CA SER A 170 3.98 2.81 22.03
C SER A 170 4.97 3.91 21.61
N ASP A 171 6.00 3.56 20.84
CA ASP A 171 6.99 4.53 20.35
C ASP A 171 6.52 5.24 19.08
N CYS A 172 5.35 4.82 18.53
CA CYS A 172 4.83 5.35 17.29
C CYS A 172 4.06 6.65 17.53
N GLU A 173 4.45 7.70 16.82
CA GLU A 173 3.91 9.06 16.95
C GLU A 173 2.78 9.33 15.96
N ARG A 174 2.75 8.59 14.85
CA ARG A 174 1.81 8.83 13.75
C ARG A 174 1.38 7.52 13.09
N ILE A 175 0.09 7.46 12.70
CA ILE A 175 -0.46 6.36 11.91
C ILE A 175 -0.91 6.90 10.56
N ILE A 176 -0.45 6.28 9.48
CA ILE A 176 -0.89 6.53 8.11
C ILE A 176 -1.58 5.28 7.60
N ALA A 177 -2.88 5.39 7.30
CA ALA A 177 -3.68 4.27 6.83
C ALA A 177 -4.20 4.52 5.41
N ILE A 178 -4.03 3.55 4.52
CA ILE A 178 -4.56 3.58 3.15
C ILE A 178 -5.23 2.24 2.85
N GLY A 179 -6.50 2.31 2.45
CA GLY A 179 -7.31 1.14 2.14
C GLY A 179 -8.76 1.51 1.89
N SER A 180 -9.69 0.60 2.15
CA SER A 180 -11.11 0.91 2.10
C SER A 180 -11.52 1.89 3.22
N ASP A 181 -12.57 2.69 3.00
CA ASP A 181 -13.10 3.63 4.00
C ASP A 181 -13.40 2.92 5.33
N ARG A 182 -13.95 1.71 5.25
CA ARG A 182 -14.25 0.89 6.42
C ARG A 182 -12.98 0.52 7.21
N MET A 183 -11.92 0.12 6.53
CA MET A 183 -10.64 -0.22 7.17
C MET A 183 -10.00 1.04 7.78
N MET A 184 -9.95 2.15 7.05
CA MET A 184 -9.39 3.41 7.56
C MET A 184 -10.16 3.92 8.79
N ALA A 185 -11.49 3.86 8.77
CA ALA A 185 -12.33 4.22 9.92
C ALA A 185 -12.07 3.30 11.13
N ALA A 186 -11.89 1.99 10.91
CA ALA A 186 -11.58 1.05 11.97
C ALA A 186 -10.20 1.30 12.59
N VAL A 187 -9.18 1.60 11.77
CA VAL A 187 -7.85 1.99 12.26
C VAL A 187 -7.94 3.29 13.06
N ALA A 188 -8.67 4.29 12.58
CA ALA A 188 -8.86 5.56 13.28
C ALA A 188 -9.56 5.38 14.66
N ALA A 189 -10.53 4.48 14.75
CA ALA A 189 -11.20 4.16 16.00
C ALA A 189 -10.27 3.42 16.98
N THR A 190 -9.41 2.56 16.47
CA THR A 190 -8.52 1.71 17.27
C THR A 190 -7.34 2.50 17.86
N ARG A 191 -6.91 3.58 17.24
CA ARG A 191 -5.73 4.37 17.68
C ARG A 191 -5.77 4.74 19.17
N HIS A 192 -6.94 5.04 19.71
CA HIS A 192 -7.11 5.43 21.12
C HIS A 192 -7.05 4.25 22.11
N SER A 193 -7.02 3.02 21.60
CA SER A 193 -6.88 1.80 22.41
C SER A 193 -5.51 1.15 22.31
N VAL A 194 -4.64 1.62 21.41
CA VAL A 194 -3.31 1.04 21.15
C VAL A 194 -2.16 2.06 21.27
N LEU A 195 -2.48 3.36 21.35
CA LEU A 195 -1.53 4.47 21.60
C LEU A 195 -1.77 5.10 22.95
#